data_ec45e7f332be5a45ab73665b0f3e2816
#
_entry.id   ec45e7f332be5a45ab73665b0f3e2816
#
_cell.length_a   1.000
_cell.length_b   1.000
_cell.length_c   1.000
_cell.angle_alpha   90.00
_cell.angle_beta   90.00
_cell.angle_gamma   90.00
#
_symmetry.space_group_name_H-M   'P 1'
#
loop_
_entity.id
_entity.type
_entity.pdbx_description
1 polymer ?
#
loop_
_entity_poly.entity_id
_entity_poly.type
_entity_poly.pdbx_seq_one_letter_code
_entity_poly.pdbx_strand_id
1 'polypeptide(L)'
;MLSDNKVIEIFYMADDFCKFFNETVKKHSIDDEKKHRNKPSRLSDAEMITILIMFHIGGYKCLKHFYINYICRHCKHLFPQTVSYNRFVELEKKVAAPMLIFVKQVLLGKCTGINFVDSTPLRVCRNQRIHCHKVFKGIAMRGQCSVGWFFGFKLHLIINEKG
;
A
#
# COMPACT_ATOMS: atom_id res chain seq x y z
N MET A 1 -1.87 -19.00 -2.10
CA MET A 1 -1.59 -18.35 -3.41
C MET A 1 -2.90 -17.82 -3.95
N LEU A 2 -2.98 -16.59 -4.41
CA LEU A 2 -4.21 -16.05 -5.00
C LEU A 2 -4.44 -16.71 -6.36
N SER A 3 -5.70 -17.04 -6.69
CA SER A 3 -6.06 -17.50 -8.02
C SER A 3 -6.06 -16.33 -9.00
N ASP A 4 -5.84 -16.60 -10.29
CA ASP A 4 -5.85 -15.58 -11.35
C ASP A 4 -7.16 -14.80 -11.38
N ASN A 5 -8.29 -15.48 -11.18
CA ASN A 5 -9.60 -14.83 -11.11
C ASN A 5 -9.66 -13.79 -9.99
N LYS A 6 -9.07 -14.09 -8.83
CA LYS A 6 -9.04 -13.14 -7.71
C LYS A 6 -8.12 -11.95 -7.99
N VAL A 7 -7.01 -12.17 -8.69
CA VAL A 7 -6.12 -11.09 -9.12
C VAL A 7 -6.82 -10.17 -10.13
N ILE A 8 -7.56 -10.74 -11.09
CA ILE A 8 -8.34 -9.97 -12.06
C ILE A 8 -9.44 -9.16 -11.37
N GLU A 9 -10.13 -9.74 -10.38
CA GLU A 9 -11.16 -9.03 -9.60
C GLU A 9 -10.55 -7.81 -8.87
N ILE A 10 -9.41 -7.99 -8.20
CA ILE A 10 -8.69 -6.89 -7.53
C ILE A 10 -8.25 -5.82 -8.54
N PHE A 11 -7.72 -6.26 -9.68
CA PHE A 11 -7.31 -5.34 -10.74
C PHE A 11 -8.49 -4.52 -11.28
N TYR A 12 -9.64 -5.16 -11.51
CA TYR A 12 -10.84 -4.47 -11.99
C TYR A 12 -11.28 -3.36 -11.03
N MET A 13 -11.35 -3.67 -9.72
CA MET A 13 -11.69 -2.66 -8.71
C MET A 13 -10.68 -1.51 -8.65
N ALA A 14 -9.38 -1.83 -8.77
CA ALA A 14 -8.32 -0.82 -8.77
C ALA A 14 -8.35 0.04 -10.03
N ASP A 15 -8.66 -0.53 -11.20
CA ASP A 15 -8.72 0.18 -12.47
C ASP A 15 -9.91 1.16 -12.52
N ASP A 16 -11.08 0.72 -12.10
CA ASP A 16 -12.27 1.58 -12.00
C ASP A 16 -12.03 2.76 -11.06
N PHE A 17 -11.41 2.49 -9.90
CA PHE A 17 -11.02 3.55 -8.97
C PHE A 17 -10.00 4.52 -9.58
N CYS A 18 -8.95 4.02 -10.25
CA CYS A 18 -7.93 4.84 -10.85
C CYS A 18 -8.49 5.75 -11.97
N LYS A 19 -9.43 5.26 -12.76
CA LYS A 19 -10.13 6.06 -13.77
C LYS A 19 -10.87 7.23 -13.12
N PHE A 20 -11.72 6.92 -12.14
CA PHE A 20 -12.47 7.93 -11.38
C PHE A 20 -11.55 8.94 -10.69
N PHE A 21 -10.49 8.45 -10.02
CA PHE A 21 -9.51 9.29 -9.33
C PHE A 21 -8.81 10.26 -10.28
N ASN A 22 -8.32 9.76 -11.42
CA ASN A 22 -7.63 10.57 -12.42
C ASN A 22 -8.54 11.65 -13.05
N GLU A 23 -9.81 11.34 -13.29
CA GLU A 23 -10.79 12.33 -13.76
C GLU A 23 -11.04 13.41 -12.71
N THR A 24 -11.15 13.02 -11.45
CA THR A 24 -11.36 13.95 -10.33
C THR A 24 -10.14 14.86 -10.15
N VAL A 25 -8.94 14.31 -10.18
CA VAL A 25 -7.70 15.09 -10.08
C VAL A 25 -7.58 16.07 -11.24
N LYS A 26 -7.87 15.66 -12.49
CA LYS A 26 -7.85 16.54 -13.66
C LYS A 26 -8.82 17.72 -13.53
N LYS A 27 -10.00 17.51 -12.96
CA LYS A 27 -11.00 18.55 -12.74
C LYS A 27 -10.58 19.58 -11.67
N HIS A 28 -9.76 19.18 -10.70
CA HIS A 28 -9.35 20.02 -9.57
C HIS A 28 -7.87 20.45 -9.64
N SER A 29 -7.10 19.97 -10.63
CA SER A 29 -5.73 20.43 -10.82
C SER A 29 -5.75 21.87 -11.35
N ILE A 30 -5.16 22.78 -10.59
CA ILE A 30 -4.79 24.13 -11.06
C ILE A 30 -3.66 23.90 -12.06
N ASP A 31 -3.76 24.51 -13.26
CA ASP A 31 -2.73 24.45 -14.29
C ASP A 31 -1.40 24.96 -13.70
N ASP A 32 -0.52 24.03 -13.39
CA ASP A 32 0.85 24.36 -13.01
C ASP A 32 1.60 24.61 -14.34
N GLU A 33 2.07 25.84 -14.57
CA GLU A 33 2.76 26.27 -15.81
C GLU A 33 4.03 25.43 -16.12
N LYS A 34 4.41 24.53 -15.24
CA LYS A 34 5.55 23.63 -15.44
C LYS A 34 5.18 22.48 -16.37
N LYS A 35 5.81 22.48 -17.56
CA LYS A 35 5.73 21.36 -18.51
C LYS A 35 6.23 20.05 -17.85
N HIS A 36 5.33 19.26 -17.31
CA HIS A 36 5.66 17.91 -16.86
C HIS A 36 5.68 16.94 -18.06
N ARG A 37 6.68 16.06 -18.09
CA ARG A 37 6.79 15.03 -19.12
C ARG A 37 5.66 14.01 -18.96
N ASN A 38 4.64 14.08 -19.81
CA ASN A 38 3.40 13.30 -19.76
C ASN A 38 3.50 11.88 -20.34
N LYS A 39 4.72 11.28 -20.43
CA LYS A 39 4.80 9.89 -20.91
C LYS A 39 4.30 8.95 -19.81
N PRO A 40 3.21 8.18 -20.05
CA PRO A 40 2.69 7.24 -19.08
C PRO A 40 3.74 6.18 -18.72
N SER A 41 3.67 5.67 -17.50
CA SER A 41 4.49 4.53 -17.08
C SER A 41 4.05 3.27 -17.84
N ARG A 42 4.98 2.33 -18.05
CA ARG A 42 4.64 1.01 -18.60
C ARG A 42 3.69 0.25 -17.68
N LEU A 43 3.98 0.31 -16.38
CA LEU A 43 3.13 -0.26 -15.35
C LEU A 43 2.11 0.81 -14.94
N SER A 44 0.84 0.51 -15.04
CA SER A 44 -0.27 1.40 -14.66
C SER A 44 -0.41 1.50 -13.14
N ASP A 45 -1.07 2.56 -12.67
CA ASP A 45 -1.35 2.73 -11.24
C ASP A 45 -2.25 1.62 -10.69
N ALA A 46 -3.19 1.12 -11.50
CA ALA A 46 -4.05 -0.01 -11.15
C ALA A 46 -3.24 -1.32 -10.99
N GLU A 47 -2.31 -1.60 -11.91
CA GLU A 47 -1.40 -2.75 -11.77
C GLU A 47 -0.51 -2.62 -10.52
N MET A 48 -0.02 -1.41 -10.22
CA MET A 48 0.76 -1.15 -9.00
C MET A 48 -0.05 -1.45 -7.73
N ILE A 49 -1.27 -0.92 -7.64
CA ILE A 49 -2.18 -1.17 -6.50
C ILE A 49 -2.44 -2.67 -6.36
N THR A 50 -2.73 -3.35 -7.46
CA THR A 50 -2.98 -4.80 -7.48
C THR A 50 -1.78 -5.58 -6.96
N ILE A 51 -0.57 -5.28 -7.43
CA ILE A 51 0.67 -5.94 -6.99
C ILE A 51 0.92 -5.73 -5.50
N LEU A 52 0.69 -4.51 -4.99
CA LEU A 52 0.86 -4.21 -3.56
C LEU A 52 -0.16 -4.95 -2.70
N ILE A 53 -1.42 -5.04 -3.12
CA ILE A 53 -2.46 -5.83 -2.44
C ILE A 53 -2.08 -7.31 -2.45
N MET A 54 -1.65 -7.86 -3.58
CA MET A 54 -1.19 -9.25 -3.68
C MET A 54 -0.02 -9.55 -2.74
N PHE A 55 0.92 -8.61 -2.59
CA PHE A 55 2.04 -8.74 -1.65
C PHE A 55 1.55 -8.92 -0.21
N HIS A 56 0.62 -8.08 0.23
CA HIS A 56 0.10 -8.10 1.59
C HIS A 56 -0.79 -9.33 1.87
N ILE A 57 -1.71 -9.65 0.96
CA ILE A 57 -2.58 -10.83 1.09
C ILE A 57 -1.78 -12.13 1.03
N GLY A 58 -0.74 -12.17 0.20
CA GLY A 58 0.11 -13.34 0.03
C GLY A 58 1.04 -13.64 1.21
N GLY A 59 1.12 -12.75 2.21
CA GLY A 59 1.96 -12.93 3.40
C GLY A 59 3.47 -12.91 3.12
N TYR A 60 3.90 -12.33 2.02
CA TYR A 60 5.31 -12.24 1.67
C TYR A 60 6.04 -11.25 2.59
N LYS A 61 7.25 -11.63 3.03
CA LYS A 61 8.05 -10.79 3.94
C LYS A 61 8.97 -9.79 3.22
N CYS A 62 9.31 -10.05 1.96
CA CYS A 62 10.27 -9.25 1.20
C CYS A 62 9.67 -8.84 -0.16
N LEU A 63 9.35 -7.56 -0.31
CA LEU A 63 8.76 -7.00 -1.53
C LEU A 63 9.64 -7.22 -2.77
N LYS A 64 10.96 -7.04 -2.64
CA LYS A 64 11.91 -7.27 -3.75
C LYS A 64 11.86 -8.70 -4.26
N HIS A 65 11.89 -9.68 -3.34
CA HIS A 65 11.83 -11.08 -3.69
C HIS A 65 10.49 -11.45 -4.34
N PHE A 66 9.38 -10.97 -3.77
CA PHE A 66 8.05 -11.14 -4.32
C PHE A 66 7.95 -10.56 -5.75
N TYR A 67 8.35 -9.31 -5.93
CA TYR A 67 8.26 -8.66 -7.24
C TYR A 67 9.08 -9.38 -8.32
N ILE A 68 10.39 -9.64 -8.04
CA ILE A 68 11.28 -10.24 -9.04
C ILE A 68 10.91 -11.69 -9.34
N ASN A 69 10.66 -12.51 -8.32
CA ASN A 69 10.48 -13.95 -8.52
C ASN A 69 9.04 -14.33 -8.78
N TYR A 70 8.07 -13.68 -8.13
CA TYR A 70 6.67 -14.04 -8.31
C TYR A 70 6.01 -13.21 -9.42
N ILE A 71 6.04 -11.88 -9.36
CA ILE A 71 5.37 -11.05 -10.37
C ILE A 71 6.05 -11.15 -11.73
N CYS A 72 7.36 -10.88 -11.81
CA CYS A 72 8.06 -10.85 -13.10
C CYS A 72 8.23 -12.21 -13.76
N ARG A 73 8.20 -13.32 -13.02
CA ARG A 73 8.40 -14.67 -13.57
C ARG A 73 7.12 -15.47 -13.66
N HIS A 74 6.38 -15.61 -12.56
CA HIS A 74 5.19 -16.47 -12.52
C HIS A 74 3.93 -15.77 -13.01
N CYS A 75 3.76 -14.48 -12.69
CA CYS A 75 2.56 -13.73 -13.09
C CYS A 75 2.77 -12.87 -14.35
N LYS A 76 3.76 -13.22 -15.19
CA LYS A 76 4.05 -12.45 -16.41
C LYS A 76 2.89 -12.41 -17.40
N HIS A 77 2.03 -13.41 -17.41
CA HIS A 77 0.81 -13.46 -18.22
C HIS A 77 -0.24 -12.43 -17.77
N LEU A 78 -0.29 -12.09 -16.47
CA LEU A 78 -1.17 -11.05 -15.93
C LEU A 78 -0.53 -9.65 -15.98
N PHE A 79 0.81 -9.58 -15.85
CA PHE A 79 1.57 -8.33 -15.85
C PHE A 79 2.65 -8.35 -16.95
N PRO A 80 2.27 -8.21 -18.23
CA PRO A 80 3.21 -8.35 -19.34
C PRO A 80 4.26 -7.23 -19.42
N GLN A 81 3.97 -6.05 -18.88
CA GLN A 81 4.80 -4.85 -18.97
C GLN A 81 5.47 -4.48 -17.65
N THR A 82 6.08 -5.47 -16.99
CA THR A 82 6.84 -5.21 -15.76
C THR A 82 8.03 -4.27 -15.99
N VAL A 83 8.39 -3.53 -14.96
CA VAL A 83 9.54 -2.60 -14.95
C VAL A 83 10.65 -3.13 -14.03
N SER A 84 11.85 -2.51 -14.04
CA SER A 84 12.89 -2.86 -13.08
C SER A 84 12.43 -2.59 -11.64
N TYR A 85 12.98 -3.34 -10.67
CA TYR A 85 12.60 -3.18 -9.26
C TYR A 85 12.82 -1.75 -8.74
N ASN A 86 13.91 -1.10 -9.12
CA ASN A 86 14.17 0.29 -8.70
C ASN A 86 13.08 1.22 -9.24
N ARG A 87 12.68 1.03 -10.51
CA ARG A 87 11.59 1.81 -11.09
C ARG A 87 10.25 1.50 -10.44
N PHE A 88 10.01 0.26 -10.04
CA PHE A 88 8.82 -0.14 -9.30
C PHE A 88 8.73 0.63 -7.97
N VAL A 89 9.82 0.70 -7.19
CA VAL A 89 9.86 1.45 -5.92
C VAL A 89 9.67 2.96 -6.10
N GLU A 90 10.15 3.54 -7.22
CA GLU A 90 9.87 4.94 -7.54
C GLU A 90 8.38 5.18 -7.82
N LEU A 91 7.73 4.27 -8.55
CA LEU A 91 6.31 4.35 -8.86
C LEU A 91 5.45 4.14 -7.62
N GLU A 92 5.85 3.26 -6.71
CA GLU A 92 5.17 3.00 -5.43
C GLU A 92 4.94 4.30 -4.65
N LYS A 93 5.94 5.20 -4.62
CA LYS A 93 5.81 6.51 -3.96
C LYS A 93 4.69 7.37 -4.54
N LYS A 94 4.46 7.29 -5.86
CA LYS A 94 3.40 8.04 -6.55
C LYS A 94 2.02 7.46 -6.26
N VAL A 95 1.95 6.14 -6.12
CA VAL A 95 0.70 5.42 -5.90
C VAL A 95 0.27 5.41 -4.42
N ALA A 96 1.14 5.81 -3.50
CA ALA A 96 0.85 5.79 -2.06
C ALA A 96 -0.41 6.60 -1.68
N ALA A 97 -0.56 7.82 -2.21
CA ALA A 97 -1.73 8.65 -1.94
C ALA A 97 -3.02 8.10 -2.59
N PRO A 98 -3.05 7.76 -3.90
CA PRO A 98 -4.19 7.07 -4.50
C PRO A 98 -4.57 5.78 -3.77
N MET A 99 -3.59 4.97 -3.37
CA MET A 99 -3.83 3.72 -2.63
C MET A 99 -4.52 3.96 -1.28
N LEU A 100 -4.10 5.00 -0.54
CA LEU A 100 -4.75 5.36 0.72
C LEU A 100 -6.22 5.75 0.52
N ILE A 101 -6.51 6.50 -0.55
CA ILE A 101 -7.87 6.89 -0.89
C ILE A 101 -8.69 5.67 -1.34
N PHE A 102 -8.10 4.78 -2.14
CA PHE A 102 -8.70 3.51 -2.56
C PHE A 102 -9.12 2.66 -1.35
N VAL A 103 -8.22 2.47 -0.39
CA VAL A 103 -8.54 1.74 0.86
C VAL A 103 -9.71 2.40 1.59
N LYS A 104 -9.71 3.73 1.72
CA LYS A 104 -10.77 4.45 2.43
C LYS A 104 -12.14 4.41 1.73
N GLN A 105 -12.16 4.49 0.41
CA GLN A 105 -13.42 4.60 -0.35
C GLN A 105 -13.99 3.26 -0.77
N VAL A 106 -13.14 2.29 -1.08
CA VAL A 106 -13.55 1.02 -1.69
C VAL A 106 -13.49 -0.14 -0.69
N LEU A 107 -12.44 -0.18 0.15
CA LEU A 107 -12.19 -1.34 1.02
C LEU A 107 -12.70 -1.16 2.45
N LEU A 108 -12.99 0.06 2.91
CA LEU A 108 -13.58 0.24 4.24
C LEU A 108 -15.06 -0.15 4.22
N GLY A 109 -15.41 -1.06 5.12
CA GLY A 109 -16.80 -1.48 5.35
C GLY A 109 -17.65 -0.35 5.95
N LYS A 110 -18.98 -0.44 5.75
CA LYS A 110 -19.93 0.46 6.40
C LYS A 110 -20.05 0.12 7.89
N CYS A 111 -20.28 1.15 8.72
CA CYS A 111 -20.55 0.94 10.14
C CYS A 111 -21.87 0.16 10.33
N THR A 112 -21.80 -0.95 11.06
CA THR A 112 -22.95 -1.85 11.32
C THR A 112 -23.47 -1.72 12.75
N GLY A 113 -22.86 -0.85 13.57
CA GLY A 113 -23.22 -0.64 14.98
C GLY A 113 -22.39 -1.46 15.96
N ILE A 114 -21.78 -2.58 15.53
CA ILE A 114 -20.87 -3.38 16.34
C ILE A 114 -19.46 -3.24 15.77
N ASN A 115 -18.52 -2.78 16.60
CA ASN A 115 -17.12 -2.60 16.19
C ASN A 115 -16.18 -3.28 17.17
N PHE A 116 -15.17 -3.94 16.65
CA PHE A 116 -14.07 -4.50 17.41
C PHE A 116 -12.86 -3.57 17.29
N VAL A 117 -12.26 -3.24 18.43
CA VAL A 117 -11.08 -2.36 18.49
C VAL A 117 -9.89 -3.17 19.00
N ASP A 118 -8.83 -3.21 18.22
CA ASP A 118 -7.56 -3.79 18.64
C ASP A 118 -6.42 -2.80 18.48
N SER A 119 -5.36 -2.99 19.24
CA SER A 119 -4.18 -2.14 19.17
C SER A 119 -2.89 -2.94 19.26
N THR A 120 -2.07 -2.83 18.22
CA THR A 120 -0.82 -3.57 18.08
C THR A 120 0.39 -2.61 18.08
N PRO A 121 1.44 -2.88 18.88
CA PRO A 121 2.66 -2.08 18.86
C PRO A 121 3.49 -2.38 17.59
N LEU A 122 3.76 -1.36 16.80
CA LEU A 122 4.69 -1.41 15.67
C LEU A 122 6.08 -0.99 16.16
N ARG A 123 6.91 -1.97 16.50
CA ARG A 123 8.26 -1.74 16.99
C ARG A 123 9.19 -1.30 15.86
N VAL A 124 9.79 -0.12 15.99
CA VAL A 124 10.73 0.41 15.01
C VAL A 124 12.15 -0.14 15.22
N CYS A 125 12.56 -0.28 16.47
CA CYS A 125 13.84 -0.89 16.83
C CYS A 125 13.78 -1.49 18.24
N ARG A 126 14.82 -2.25 18.59
CA ARG A 126 15.00 -2.72 19.98
C ARG A 126 15.30 -1.53 20.90
N ASN A 127 14.81 -1.59 22.16
CA ASN A 127 14.96 -0.48 23.12
C ASN A 127 16.41 -0.04 23.32
N GLN A 128 17.37 -0.97 23.24
CA GLN A 128 18.81 -0.68 23.32
C GLN A 128 19.34 0.19 22.18
N ARG A 129 18.66 0.21 21.03
CA ARG A 129 19.09 0.92 19.81
C ARG A 129 18.38 2.24 19.57
N ILE A 130 17.57 2.71 20.52
CA ILE A 130 16.78 3.96 20.38
C ILE A 130 17.69 5.15 20.06
N HIS A 131 18.82 5.26 20.77
CA HIS A 131 19.76 6.39 20.59
C HIS A 131 20.44 6.40 19.21
N CYS A 132 20.59 5.25 18.58
CA CYS A 132 21.20 5.11 17.25
C CYS A 132 20.18 5.20 16.11
N HIS A 133 18.88 5.19 16.43
CA HIS A 133 17.84 5.16 15.41
C HIS A 133 17.57 6.55 14.85
N LYS A 134 17.78 6.72 13.52
CA LYS A 134 17.67 8.03 12.85
C LYS A 134 16.40 8.17 12.00
N VAL A 135 15.90 7.06 11.42
CA VAL A 135 14.84 7.08 10.38
C VAL A 135 13.54 7.71 10.88
N PHE A 136 13.08 7.35 12.08
CA PHE A 136 11.85 7.87 12.69
C PHE A 136 12.13 8.75 13.91
N LYS A 137 13.30 9.42 13.94
CA LYS A 137 13.66 10.34 15.02
C LYS A 137 12.64 11.50 15.06
N GLY A 138 12.09 11.75 16.25
CA GLY A 138 11.08 12.80 16.45
C GLY A 138 9.63 12.40 16.08
N ILE A 139 9.43 11.23 15.48
CA ILE A 139 8.10 10.72 15.13
C ILE A 139 7.74 9.50 15.96
N ALA A 140 8.68 8.54 16.11
CA ALA A 140 8.49 7.37 16.96
C ALA A 140 8.69 7.73 18.43
N MET A 141 7.89 7.15 19.31
CA MET A 141 7.92 7.41 20.76
C MET A 141 8.03 6.10 21.56
N ARG A 142 8.42 6.22 22.84
CA ARG A 142 8.34 5.10 23.77
C ARG A 142 6.89 4.91 24.18
N GLY A 143 6.44 3.66 24.19
CA GLY A 143 5.11 3.27 24.64
C GLY A 143 5.16 1.98 25.44
N GLN A 144 4.07 1.72 26.16
CA GLN A 144 3.88 0.49 26.94
C GLN A 144 2.69 -0.29 26.36
N CYS A 145 2.82 -1.60 26.34
CA CYS A 145 1.74 -2.53 26.00
C CYS A 145 1.79 -3.74 26.95
N SER A 146 0.84 -4.65 26.84
CA SER A 146 0.77 -5.88 27.65
C SER A 146 2.05 -6.73 27.62
N VAL A 147 2.81 -6.65 26.53
CA VAL A 147 4.08 -7.39 26.33
C VAL A 147 5.31 -6.60 26.83
N GLY A 148 5.13 -5.39 27.36
CA GLY A 148 6.21 -4.55 27.89
C GLY A 148 6.44 -3.25 27.11
N TRP A 149 7.59 -2.61 27.36
CA TRP A 149 7.97 -1.36 26.72
C TRP A 149 8.46 -1.55 25.29
N PHE A 150 8.07 -0.64 24.41
CA PHE A 150 8.53 -0.60 23.04
C PHE A 150 8.86 0.81 22.58
N PHE A 151 9.64 0.94 21.53
CA PHE A 151 9.87 2.19 20.81
C PHE A 151 9.33 2.06 19.37
N GLY A 152 8.38 2.95 19.01
CA GLY A 152 7.73 2.89 17.72
C GLY A 152 6.38 3.58 17.69
N PHE A 153 5.41 2.92 17.11
CA PHE A 153 4.03 3.40 16.94
C PHE A 153 3.04 2.40 17.55
N LYS A 154 1.86 2.86 17.87
CA LYS A 154 0.74 2.01 18.25
C LYS A 154 -0.32 2.10 17.16
N LEU A 155 -0.53 1.01 16.44
CA LEU A 155 -1.58 0.90 15.44
C LEU A 155 -2.89 0.56 16.16
N HIS A 156 -3.89 1.40 16.01
CA HIS A 156 -5.27 1.10 16.42
C HIS A 156 -6.06 0.72 15.18
N LEU A 157 -6.65 -0.48 15.21
CA LEU A 157 -7.49 -0.98 14.14
C LEU A 157 -8.92 -1.10 14.67
N ILE A 158 -9.86 -0.57 13.92
CA ILE A 158 -11.29 -0.70 14.18
C ILE A 158 -11.89 -1.44 13.00
N ILE A 159 -12.53 -2.57 13.28
CA ILE A 159 -13.19 -3.41 12.27
C ILE A 159 -14.64 -3.66 12.67
N ASN A 160 -15.52 -3.86 11.68
CA ASN A 160 -16.88 -4.33 11.92
C ASN A 160 -16.91 -5.87 12.01
N GLU A 161 -18.11 -6.45 12.17
CA GLU A 161 -18.27 -7.91 12.24
C GLU A 161 -17.91 -8.66 10.95
N LYS A 162 -17.68 -7.94 9.85
CA LYS A 162 -17.32 -8.53 8.54
C LYS A 162 -15.81 -8.45 8.23
N GLY A 163 -15.05 -7.77 9.08
CA GLY A 163 -13.59 -7.60 8.92
C GLY A 163 -13.18 -6.32 8.20
#